data_82da8e5d4010fb8d4afa54171a4fb36b
#
_entry.id   82da8e5d4010fb8d4afa54171a4fb36b
#
_cell.length_a   1.000
_cell.length_b   1.000
_cell.length_c   1.000
_cell.angle_alpha   90.00
_cell.angle_beta   90.00
_cell.angle_gamma   90.00
#
_symmetry.space_group_name_H-M   'P 1'
#
loop_
_entity.id
_entity.type
_entity.pdbx_description
1 polymer ?
#
loop_
_entity_poly.entity_id
_entity_poly.type
_entity_poly.pdbx_seq_one_letter_code
_entity_poly.pdbx_strand_id
1 'polypeptide(L)'
;MFLMRRVRRLSGAILFLCVIPAVASAQPAITKTYSYFRIGGRTAEDLDKELEKRGPVTRTTGHRHPGATEIKFGGDVTYMEKGGRCEISGARVTLRTRIVLPRWSNRRRATADLGFIWDTLSTDIKRHEERHAEIARNHAYQLERELLALRPNRSCEVLEKQVAEITSRLLESHDREQLRFDQVEAANFDARLMRLLQYNLKRRGK
;
A
#
# COMPACT_ATOMS: atom_id res chain seq x y z
N MET A 1 6.97 -16.47 -85.69
CA MET A 1 5.98 -16.60 -84.57
C MET A 1 6.77 -16.71 -83.27
N PHE A 2 7.08 -15.57 -82.68
CA PHE A 2 7.93 -15.45 -81.44
C PHE A 2 7.04 -15.37 -80.24
N LEU A 3 7.16 -16.37 -79.34
CA LEU A 3 6.43 -16.42 -78.06
C LEU A 3 7.22 -15.66 -76.96
N MET A 4 6.78 -14.50 -76.53
CA MET A 4 7.35 -13.76 -75.42
C MET A 4 6.80 -14.32 -74.10
N ARG A 5 7.64 -14.99 -73.29
CA ARG A 5 7.37 -15.37 -71.89
C ARG A 5 7.56 -14.19 -70.98
N ARG A 6 6.46 -13.69 -70.34
CA ARG A 6 6.53 -12.70 -69.26
C ARG A 6 6.95 -13.34 -67.96
N VAL A 7 8.09 -12.90 -67.42
CA VAL A 7 8.55 -13.23 -66.06
C VAL A 7 7.87 -12.30 -65.08
N ARG A 8 7.01 -12.84 -64.21
CA ARG A 8 6.44 -12.12 -63.07
C ARG A 8 7.48 -12.05 -61.93
N ARG A 9 7.95 -10.85 -61.59
CA ARG A 9 8.74 -10.59 -60.38
C ARG A 9 7.79 -10.55 -59.18
N LEU A 10 7.93 -11.52 -58.27
CA LEU A 10 7.32 -11.50 -56.95
C LEU A 10 8.18 -10.60 -56.02
N SER A 11 7.68 -9.42 -55.72
CA SER A 11 8.29 -8.57 -54.67
C SER A 11 7.84 -9.07 -53.31
N GLY A 12 8.72 -9.80 -52.60
CA GLY A 12 8.50 -10.18 -51.23
C GLY A 12 8.72 -8.98 -50.29
N ALA A 13 7.65 -8.50 -49.68
CA ALA A 13 7.75 -7.50 -48.62
C ALA A 13 8.25 -8.19 -47.33
N ILE A 14 9.48 -7.93 -46.94
CA ILE A 14 10.03 -8.37 -45.63
C ILE A 14 9.44 -7.46 -44.55
N LEU A 15 8.51 -8.01 -43.75
CA LEU A 15 7.96 -7.35 -42.58
C LEU A 15 9.03 -7.42 -41.48
N PHE A 16 9.69 -6.29 -41.20
CA PHE A 16 10.63 -6.16 -40.10
C PHE A 16 9.83 -6.04 -38.80
N LEU A 17 9.72 -7.14 -38.06
CA LEU A 17 9.10 -7.16 -36.72
C LEU A 17 10.07 -6.46 -35.74
N CYS A 18 9.85 -5.17 -35.43
CA CYS A 18 10.57 -4.51 -34.36
C CYS A 18 10.15 -5.14 -33.03
N VAL A 19 10.97 -6.03 -32.50
CA VAL A 19 10.86 -6.49 -31.11
C VAL A 19 11.33 -5.35 -30.20
N ILE A 20 10.36 -4.59 -29.66
CA ILE A 20 10.64 -3.58 -28.63
C ILE A 20 10.95 -4.38 -27.36
N PRO A 21 12.17 -4.28 -26.76
CA PRO A 21 12.44 -4.91 -25.49
C PRO A 21 11.49 -4.30 -24.45
N ALA A 22 10.62 -5.11 -23.85
CA ALA A 22 9.84 -4.71 -22.72
C ALA A 22 10.82 -4.41 -21.57
N VAL A 23 11.02 -3.14 -21.25
CA VAL A 23 11.73 -2.73 -20.06
C VAL A 23 10.90 -3.23 -18.89
N ALA A 24 11.30 -4.32 -18.26
CA ALA A 24 10.68 -4.80 -17.04
C ALA A 24 10.85 -3.68 -15.98
N SER A 25 9.80 -2.90 -15.78
CA SER A 25 9.76 -1.92 -14.72
C SER A 25 9.85 -2.70 -13.40
N ALA A 26 10.96 -2.59 -12.70
CA ALA A 26 11.09 -3.14 -11.36
C ALA A 26 9.97 -2.52 -10.50
N GLN A 27 9.18 -3.35 -9.86
CA GLN A 27 8.10 -2.94 -8.98
C GLN A 27 8.32 -3.53 -7.60
N PRO A 28 8.05 -2.76 -6.51
CA PRO A 28 8.16 -3.27 -5.16
C PRO A 28 7.37 -4.57 -4.96
N ALA A 29 7.93 -5.51 -4.22
CA ALA A 29 7.23 -6.73 -3.84
C ALA A 29 6.31 -6.44 -2.64
N ILE A 30 5.00 -6.27 -2.90
CA ILE A 30 4.03 -5.84 -1.91
C ILE A 30 3.14 -7.00 -1.50
N THR A 31 3.05 -7.24 -0.18
CA THR A 31 2.12 -8.20 0.42
C THR A 31 1.22 -7.50 1.42
N LYS A 32 -0.10 -7.69 1.29
CA LYS A 32 -1.11 -7.19 2.22
C LYS A 32 -1.96 -8.35 2.74
N THR A 33 -2.09 -8.44 4.07
CA THR A 33 -2.86 -9.48 4.76
C THR A 33 -3.83 -8.86 5.77
N TYR A 34 -4.89 -9.60 6.10
CA TYR A 34 -5.87 -9.22 7.12
C TYR A 34 -5.87 -10.22 8.26
N SER A 35 -5.99 -9.70 9.47
CA SER A 35 -6.25 -10.49 10.67
C SER A 35 -7.36 -9.86 11.50
N TYR A 36 -7.97 -10.63 12.39
CA TYR A 36 -9.13 -10.19 13.14
C TYR A 36 -8.98 -10.52 14.61
N PHE A 37 -9.29 -9.54 15.47
CA PHE A 37 -9.51 -9.81 16.90
C PHE A 37 -11.02 -9.81 17.20
N ARG A 38 -11.41 -10.63 18.18
CA ARG A 38 -12.82 -10.79 18.52
C ARG A 38 -13.20 -9.82 19.64
N ILE A 39 -14.36 -9.18 19.46
CA ILE A 39 -15.03 -8.40 20.50
C ILE A 39 -16.41 -8.98 20.82
N GLY A 40 -16.85 -8.76 22.05
CA GLY A 40 -18.18 -9.13 22.55
C GLY A 40 -19.14 -7.94 22.55
N GLY A 41 -20.00 -7.87 23.58
CA GLY A 41 -20.91 -6.76 23.81
C GLY A 41 -22.29 -6.94 23.17
N ARG A 42 -23.29 -6.21 23.71
CA ARG A 42 -24.68 -6.21 23.26
C ARG A 42 -25.26 -4.79 23.12
N THR A 43 -24.57 -3.79 23.59
CA THR A 43 -24.92 -2.37 23.49
C THR A 43 -23.78 -1.60 22.82
N ALA A 44 -24.00 -0.34 22.45
CA ALA A 44 -22.95 0.51 21.89
C ALA A 44 -21.81 0.72 22.89
N GLU A 45 -22.15 0.96 24.15
CA GLU A 45 -21.19 1.15 25.25
C GLU A 45 -20.35 -0.11 25.51
N ASP A 46 -20.96 -1.30 25.38
CA ASP A 46 -20.23 -2.56 25.47
C ASP A 46 -19.19 -2.67 24.33
N LEU A 47 -19.58 -2.29 23.11
CA LEU A 47 -18.68 -2.35 21.94
C LEU A 47 -17.49 -1.42 22.11
N ASP A 48 -17.72 -0.21 22.60
CA ASP A 48 -16.64 0.77 22.87
C ASP A 48 -15.65 0.21 23.91
N LYS A 49 -16.16 -0.30 25.05
CA LYS A 49 -15.34 -0.94 26.08
C LYS A 49 -14.56 -2.14 25.57
N GLU A 50 -15.17 -2.96 24.70
CA GLU A 50 -14.50 -4.12 24.11
C GLU A 50 -13.41 -3.71 23.10
N LEU A 51 -13.63 -2.66 22.32
CA LEU A 51 -12.62 -2.08 21.43
C LEU A 51 -11.43 -1.54 22.23
N GLU A 52 -11.70 -0.76 23.27
CA GLU A 52 -10.67 -0.23 24.18
C GLU A 52 -9.88 -1.32 24.91
N LYS A 53 -10.55 -2.42 25.29
CA LYS A 53 -9.93 -3.53 26.02
C LYS A 53 -9.14 -4.48 25.13
N ARG A 54 -9.60 -4.76 23.91
CA ARG A 54 -9.09 -5.84 23.04
C ARG A 54 -8.40 -5.35 21.78
N GLY A 55 -8.55 -4.10 21.45
CA GLY A 55 -7.91 -3.52 20.28
C GLY A 55 -6.39 -3.64 20.32
N PRO A 56 -5.71 -3.65 19.18
CA PRO A 56 -4.27 -3.71 19.11
C PRO A 56 -3.63 -2.48 19.78
N VAL A 57 -2.48 -2.70 20.45
CA VAL A 57 -1.64 -1.62 20.95
C VAL A 57 -0.70 -1.19 19.83
N THR A 58 -0.73 0.10 19.47
CA THR A 58 0.20 0.62 18.47
C THR A 58 1.46 1.14 19.14
N ARG A 59 2.59 0.96 18.47
CA ARG A 59 3.90 1.43 19.00
C ARG A 59 3.99 2.95 19.04
N THR A 60 3.29 3.62 18.15
CA THR A 60 3.33 5.08 17.98
C THR A 60 2.68 5.82 19.14
N THR A 61 1.56 5.31 19.67
CA THR A 61 0.80 5.95 20.73
C THR A 61 0.92 5.27 22.07
N GLY A 62 1.30 4.00 22.11
CA GLY A 62 1.27 3.16 23.31
C GLY A 62 -0.15 2.79 23.78
N HIS A 63 -1.19 3.27 23.07
CA HIS A 63 -2.59 3.04 23.39
C HIS A 63 -3.22 1.97 22.50
N ARG A 64 -4.39 1.47 22.91
CA ARG A 64 -5.20 0.57 22.10
C ARG A 64 -6.02 1.35 21.11
N HIS A 65 -6.15 0.77 19.93
CA HIS A 65 -6.90 1.34 18.80
C HIS A 65 -7.97 0.36 18.32
N PRO A 66 -9.04 0.85 17.68
CA PRO A 66 -10.09 -0.01 17.14
C PRO A 66 -9.65 -0.87 15.94
N GLY A 67 -8.51 -0.55 15.35
CA GLY A 67 -7.80 -1.29 14.32
C GLY A 67 -6.32 -0.98 14.36
N ALA A 68 -5.51 -1.65 13.55
CA ALA A 68 -4.11 -1.30 13.35
C ALA A 68 -3.58 -1.82 12.01
N THR A 69 -2.65 -1.09 11.43
CA THR A 69 -1.87 -1.54 10.27
C THR A 69 -0.41 -1.68 10.64
N GLU A 70 0.06 -2.92 10.67
CA GLU A 70 1.48 -3.22 10.85
C GLU A 70 2.20 -3.11 9.51
N ILE A 71 3.25 -2.31 9.47
CA ILE A 71 4.00 -1.99 8.25
C ILE A 71 5.45 -2.42 8.45
N LYS A 72 5.98 -3.16 7.45
CA LYS A 72 7.39 -3.57 7.42
C LYS A 72 7.96 -3.32 6.04
N PHE A 73 8.89 -2.39 5.96
CA PHE A 73 9.75 -2.20 4.80
C PHE A 73 10.98 -3.11 4.89
N GLY A 74 11.48 -3.52 3.73
CA GLY A 74 12.70 -4.26 3.55
C GLY A 74 13.14 -4.16 2.10
N GLY A 75 14.22 -4.83 1.73
CA GLY A 75 14.68 -4.85 0.35
C GLY A 75 16.18 -5.09 0.25
N ASP A 76 16.63 -5.18 -1.00
CA ASP A 76 18.01 -5.44 -1.36
C ASP A 76 18.43 -4.45 -2.46
N VAL A 77 19.67 -3.98 -2.40
CA VAL A 77 20.30 -3.17 -3.44
C VAL A 77 21.54 -3.91 -3.92
N THR A 78 21.67 -4.08 -5.22
CA THR A 78 22.84 -4.69 -5.85
C THR A 78 23.67 -3.63 -6.56
N TYR A 79 24.97 -3.70 -6.34
CA TYR A 79 25.96 -2.79 -6.90
C TYR A 79 26.80 -3.51 -7.94
N MET A 80 27.27 -2.78 -8.94
CA MET A 80 28.18 -3.29 -9.96
C MET A 80 29.27 -2.25 -10.27
N GLU A 81 30.51 -2.72 -10.32
CA GLU A 81 31.61 -1.89 -10.79
C GLU A 81 31.75 -1.98 -12.31
N LYS A 82 31.74 -0.84 -12.98
CA LYS A 82 31.86 -0.75 -14.43
C LYS A 82 32.64 0.51 -14.81
N GLY A 83 33.72 0.33 -15.57
CA GLY A 83 34.55 1.47 -16.06
C GLY A 83 35.16 2.32 -14.94
N GLY A 84 35.55 1.72 -13.80
CA GLY A 84 36.10 2.42 -12.64
C GLY A 84 35.07 3.23 -11.84
N ARG A 85 33.78 2.94 -12.03
CA ARG A 85 32.68 3.55 -11.27
C ARG A 85 31.75 2.46 -10.72
N CYS A 86 31.12 2.74 -9.58
CA CYS A 86 30.09 1.90 -9.02
C CYS A 86 28.70 2.41 -9.44
N GLU A 87 27.81 1.51 -9.86
CA GLU A 87 26.44 1.82 -10.21
C GLU A 87 25.47 0.84 -9.51
N ILE A 88 24.21 1.24 -9.35
CA ILE A 88 23.16 0.32 -8.88
C ILE A 88 22.71 -0.52 -10.07
N SER A 89 22.97 -1.83 -10.02
CA SER A 89 22.52 -2.79 -11.03
C SER A 89 21.11 -3.31 -10.74
N GLY A 90 20.60 -3.13 -9.52
CA GLY A 90 19.24 -3.48 -9.14
C GLY A 90 18.90 -2.97 -7.75
N ALA A 91 17.64 -2.59 -7.56
CA ALA A 91 17.06 -2.31 -6.26
C ALA A 91 15.68 -2.97 -6.20
N ARG A 92 15.41 -3.69 -5.14
CA ARG A 92 14.13 -4.35 -4.90
C ARG A 92 13.63 -4.01 -3.51
N VAL A 93 12.59 -3.19 -3.44
CA VAL A 93 11.92 -2.86 -2.19
C VAL A 93 10.85 -3.92 -1.89
N THR A 94 10.75 -4.34 -0.64
CA THR A 94 9.69 -5.21 -0.15
C THR A 94 8.83 -4.46 0.86
N LEU A 95 7.52 -4.60 0.76
CA LEU A 95 6.57 -4.05 1.72
C LEU A 95 5.62 -5.15 2.19
N ARG A 96 5.57 -5.36 3.49
CA ARG A 96 4.58 -6.25 4.12
C ARG A 96 3.67 -5.43 5.02
N THR A 97 2.37 -5.50 4.76
CA THR A 97 1.35 -4.88 5.60
C THR A 97 0.41 -5.94 6.17
N ARG A 98 0.11 -5.84 7.47
CA ARG A 98 -0.90 -6.66 8.13
C ARG A 98 -1.94 -5.75 8.77
N ILE A 99 -3.15 -5.78 8.25
CA ILE A 99 -4.29 -5.02 8.73
C ILE A 99 -5.01 -5.85 9.78
N VAL A 100 -5.15 -5.32 11.01
CA VAL A 100 -5.80 -5.95 12.16
C VAL A 100 -7.14 -5.26 12.40
N LEU A 101 -8.25 -5.98 12.27
CA LEU A 101 -9.60 -5.44 12.32
C LEU A 101 -10.44 -6.11 13.42
N PRO A 102 -11.42 -5.39 13.99
CA PRO A 102 -12.35 -5.97 14.95
C PRO A 102 -13.38 -6.88 14.25
N ARG A 103 -13.73 -7.97 14.91
CA ARG A 103 -14.84 -8.84 14.53
C ARG A 103 -15.83 -9.00 15.69
N TRP A 104 -17.02 -8.44 15.55
CA TRP A 104 -18.04 -8.54 16.58
C TRP A 104 -18.75 -9.91 16.58
N SER A 105 -18.60 -10.67 17.66
CA SER A 105 -19.12 -12.03 17.80
C SER A 105 -20.66 -12.08 17.86
N ASN A 106 -21.30 -11.05 18.41
CA ASN A 106 -22.74 -10.99 18.61
C ASN A 106 -23.50 -10.28 17.46
N ARG A 107 -22.83 -9.91 16.37
CA ARG A 107 -23.41 -9.12 15.28
C ARG A 107 -24.74 -9.71 14.75
N ARG A 108 -24.86 -11.03 14.64
CA ARG A 108 -26.06 -11.71 14.13
C ARG A 108 -27.25 -11.65 15.09
N ARG A 109 -27.04 -11.36 16.37
CA ARG A 109 -28.04 -11.28 17.44
C ARG A 109 -28.38 -9.85 17.84
N ALA A 110 -27.75 -8.88 17.16
CA ALA A 110 -27.93 -7.46 17.42
C ALA A 110 -29.28 -6.97 16.88
N THR A 111 -29.80 -5.91 17.49
CA THR A 111 -30.93 -5.16 16.90
C THR A 111 -30.50 -4.59 15.54
N ALA A 112 -31.47 -4.27 14.70
CA ALA A 112 -31.23 -3.72 13.38
C ALA A 112 -30.41 -2.42 13.45
N ASP A 113 -30.70 -1.56 14.41
CA ASP A 113 -30.04 -0.26 14.59
C ASP A 113 -28.61 -0.41 15.08
N LEU A 114 -28.37 -1.20 16.13
CA LEU A 114 -27.02 -1.45 16.61
C LEU A 114 -26.16 -2.13 15.55
N GLY A 115 -26.74 -3.08 14.83
CA GLY A 115 -26.06 -3.72 13.71
C GLY A 115 -25.71 -2.75 12.59
N PHE A 116 -26.56 -1.79 12.30
CA PHE A 116 -26.30 -0.76 11.31
C PHE A 116 -25.16 0.20 11.73
N ILE A 117 -25.19 0.63 12.99
CA ILE A 117 -24.12 1.47 13.56
C ILE A 117 -22.78 0.72 13.48
N TRP A 118 -22.75 -0.53 13.93
CA TRP A 118 -21.55 -1.36 13.88
C TRP A 118 -21.01 -1.56 12.47
N ASP A 119 -21.86 -1.90 11.50
CA ASP A 119 -21.43 -2.12 10.12
C ASP A 119 -20.83 -0.85 9.50
N THR A 120 -21.39 0.32 9.83
CA THR A 120 -20.87 1.61 9.40
C THR A 120 -19.51 1.88 10.06
N LEU A 121 -19.39 1.73 11.37
CA LEU A 121 -18.16 1.94 12.12
C LEU A 121 -17.05 0.98 11.69
N SER A 122 -17.34 -0.32 11.60
CA SER A 122 -16.34 -1.32 11.21
C SER A 122 -15.85 -1.14 9.78
N THR A 123 -16.70 -0.63 8.89
CA THR A 123 -16.30 -0.25 7.52
C THR A 123 -15.38 0.98 7.53
N ASP A 124 -15.65 1.97 8.38
CA ASP A 124 -14.79 3.16 8.50
C ASP A 124 -13.44 2.80 9.15
N ILE A 125 -13.41 1.94 10.16
CA ILE A 125 -12.16 1.40 10.72
C ILE A 125 -11.33 0.73 9.61
N LYS A 126 -11.96 -0.14 8.82
CA LYS A 126 -11.26 -0.81 7.72
C LYS A 126 -10.71 0.18 6.70
N ARG A 127 -11.48 1.19 6.29
CA ARG A 127 -11.05 2.25 5.37
C ARG A 127 -9.82 2.98 5.92
N HIS A 128 -9.84 3.32 7.22
CA HIS A 128 -8.74 3.99 7.90
C HIS A 128 -7.45 3.15 7.82
N GLU A 129 -7.53 1.89 8.19
CA GLU A 129 -6.37 0.98 8.16
C GLU A 129 -5.86 0.71 6.73
N GLU A 130 -6.76 0.63 5.75
CA GLU A 130 -6.36 0.49 4.35
C GLU A 130 -5.65 1.74 3.83
N ARG A 131 -5.96 2.93 4.34
CA ARG A 131 -5.25 4.15 3.98
C ARG A 131 -3.82 4.16 4.50
N HIS A 132 -3.56 3.67 5.71
CA HIS A 132 -2.20 3.45 6.21
C HIS A 132 -1.39 2.54 5.28
N ALA A 133 -1.99 1.42 4.84
CA ALA A 133 -1.34 0.52 3.90
C ALA A 133 -1.10 1.16 2.52
N GLU A 134 -1.98 2.05 2.07
CA GLU A 134 -1.82 2.79 0.82
C GLU A 134 -0.68 3.82 0.90
N ILE A 135 -0.57 4.57 1.99
CA ILE A 135 0.54 5.50 2.25
C ILE A 135 1.86 4.72 2.19
N ALA A 136 1.96 3.60 2.90
CA ALA A 136 3.16 2.77 2.89
C ALA A 136 3.49 2.26 1.49
N ARG A 137 2.50 1.83 0.71
CA ARG A 137 2.68 1.39 -0.67
C ARG A 137 3.27 2.49 -1.55
N ASN A 138 2.76 3.71 -1.44
CA ASN A 138 3.24 4.84 -2.24
C ASN A 138 4.71 5.15 -1.92
N HIS A 139 5.10 5.10 -0.65
CA HIS A 139 6.49 5.28 -0.22
C HIS A 139 7.41 4.13 -0.69
N ALA A 140 6.91 2.88 -0.74
CA ALA A 140 7.68 1.77 -1.29
C ALA A 140 8.01 1.97 -2.78
N TYR A 141 7.03 2.39 -3.58
CA TYR A 141 7.26 2.73 -5.00
C TYR A 141 8.22 3.92 -5.16
N GLN A 142 8.08 4.92 -4.31
CA GLN A 142 8.97 6.09 -4.36
C GLN A 142 10.40 5.70 -4.00
N LEU A 143 10.59 4.91 -2.93
CA LEU A 143 11.90 4.44 -2.50
C LEU A 143 12.61 3.66 -3.61
N GLU A 144 11.96 2.65 -4.19
CA GLU A 144 12.56 1.86 -5.25
C GLU A 144 12.95 2.71 -6.47
N ARG A 145 12.07 3.62 -6.88
CA ARG A 145 12.34 4.53 -7.99
C ARG A 145 13.53 5.45 -7.72
N GLU A 146 13.62 6.04 -6.51
CA GLU A 146 14.73 6.93 -6.16
C GLU A 146 16.06 6.18 -6.05
N LEU A 147 16.05 4.96 -5.52
CA LEU A 147 17.25 4.11 -5.48
C LEU A 147 17.75 3.78 -6.89
N LEU A 148 16.87 3.38 -7.79
CA LEU A 148 17.22 3.07 -9.18
C LEU A 148 17.65 4.29 -10.00
N ALA A 149 17.25 5.49 -9.59
CA ALA A 149 17.63 6.75 -10.24
C ALA A 149 18.99 7.30 -9.79
N LEU A 150 19.65 6.67 -8.81
CA LEU A 150 20.98 7.08 -8.36
C LEU A 150 22.00 6.95 -9.49
N ARG A 151 22.80 8.00 -9.66
CA ARG A 151 23.85 8.05 -10.69
C ARG A 151 25.08 7.27 -10.25
N PRO A 152 25.81 6.66 -11.21
CA PRO A 152 27.09 6.00 -10.92
C PRO A 152 28.06 6.92 -10.19
N ASN A 153 28.75 6.40 -9.18
CA ASN A 153 29.69 7.14 -8.33
C ASN A 153 31.11 6.55 -8.42
N ARG A 154 32.11 7.25 -7.83
CA ARG A 154 33.51 6.85 -7.84
C ARG A 154 33.76 5.56 -7.06
N SER A 155 32.98 5.28 -6.02
CA SER A 155 33.07 4.06 -5.21
C SER A 155 31.71 3.58 -4.77
N CYS A 156 31.59 2.28 -4.51
CA CYS A 156 30.38 1.68 -3.96
C CYS A 156 30.06 2.18 -2.55
N GLU A 157 31.08 2.46 -1.73
CA GLU A 157 30.88 3.01 -0.38
C GLU A 157 30.13 4.35 -0.39
N VAL A 158 30.45 5.24 -1.33
CA VAL A 158 29.72 6.51 -1.46
C VAL A 158 28.30 6.28 -1.90
N LEU A 159 28.07 5.32 -2.80
CA LEU A 159 26.74 4.98 -3.28
C LEU A 159 25.90 4.33 -2.17
N GLU A 160 26.49 3.47 -1.34
CA GLU A 160 25.84 2.88 -0.15
C GLU A 160 25.39 3.94 0.85
N LYS A 161 26.22 4.97 1.11
CA LYS A 161 25.84 6.11 1.95
C LYS A 161 24.63 6.86 1.38
N GLN A 162 24.60 7.11 0.07
CA GLN A 162 23.46 7.75 -0.59
C GLN A 162 22.18 6.89 -0.51
N VAL A 163 22.31 5.58 -0.67
CA VAL A 163 21.19 4.63 -0.49
C VAL A 163 20.64 4.70 0.94
N ALA A 164 21.52 4.71 1.95
CA ALA A 164 21.13 4.84 3.35
C ALA A 164 20.42 6.17 3.64
N GLU A 165 20.93 7.29 3.13
CA GLU A 165 20.35 8.63 3.29
C GLU A 165 18.96 8.73 2.65
N ILE A 166 18.79 8.24 1.40
CA ILE A 166 17.49 8.20 0.73
C ILE A 166 16.51 7.34 1.50
N THR A 167 16.93 6.17 1.95
CA THR A 167 16.10 5.24 2.71
C THR A 167 15.62 5.88 4.01
N SER A 168 16.53 6.47 4.81
CA SER A 168 16.16 7.14 6.05
C SER A 168 15.16 8.27 5.83
N ARG A 169 15.47 9.16 4.88
CA ARG A 169 14.62 10.30 4.54
C ARG A 169 13.22 9.90 4.11
N LEU A 170 13.08 8.85 3.31
CA LEU A 170 11.78 8.38 2.84
C LEU A 170 10.99 7.65 3.92
N LEU A 171 11.64 6.89 4.80
CA LEU A 171 10.98 6.26 5.94
C LEU A 171 10.51 7.32 6.96
N GLU A 172 11.31 8.34 7.23
CA GLU A 172 10.88 9.47 8.07
C GLU A 172 9.72 10.25 7.44
N SER A 173 9.72 10.41 6.11
CA SER A 173 8.61 11.04 5.40
C SER A 173 7.33 10.21 5.48
N HIS A 174 7.45 8.89 5.35
CA HIS A 174 6.36 7.95 5.57
C HIS A 174 5.75 8.09 6.98
N ASP A 175 6.59 8.08 8.01
CA ASP A 175 6.12 8.17 9.39
C ASP A 175 5.41 9.50 9.68
N ARG A 176 5.93 10.61 9.14
CA ARG A 176 5.25 11.92 9.23
C ARG A 176 3.90 11.93 8.51
N GLU A 177 3.79 11.30 7.35
CA GLU A 177 2.51 11.23 6.61
C GLU A 177 1.49 10.37 7.35
N GLN A 178 1.90 9.24 7.94
CA GLN A 178 1.07 8.39 8.79
C GLN A 178 0.51 9.18 9.99
N LEU A 179 1.39 9.85 10.73
CA LEU A 179 1.00 10.66 11.89
C LEU A 179 0.03 11.80 11.51
N ARG A 180 0.32 12.50 10.41
CA ARG A 180 -0.56 13.56 9.91
C ARG A 180 -1.93 13.03 9.53
N PHE A 181 -1.98 11.87 8.88
CA PHE A 181 -3.24 11.21 8.53
C PHE A 181 -4.06 10.91 9.78
N ASP A 182 -3.45 10.31 10.82
CA ASP A 182 -4.11 10.00 12.08
C ASP A 182 -4.68 11.26 12.77
N GLN A 183 -3.91 12.33 12.82
CA GLN A 183 -4.33 13.60 13.41
C GLN A 183 -5.56 14.18 12.70
N VAL A 184 -5.56 14.18 11.36
CA VAL A 184 -6.69 14.67 10.56
C VAL A 184 -7.93 13.78 10.72
N GLU A 185 -7.73 12.46 10.73
CA GLU A 185 -8.82 11.49 10.89
C GLU A 185 -9.46 11.58 12.29
N ALA A 186 -8.65 11.71 13.34
CA ALA A 186 -9.13 11.86 14.71
C ALA A 186 -9.94 13.15 14.88
N ALA A 187 -9.44 14.28 14.38
CA ALA A 187 -10.13 15.57 14.47
C ALA A 187 -11.48 15.59 13.74
N ASN A 188 -11.67 14.73 12.76
CA ASN A 188 -12.88 14.68 11.93
C ASN A 188 -13.77 13.45 12.19
N PHE A 189 -13.45 12.62 13.17
CA PHE A 189 -14.09 11.31 13.36
C PHE A 189 -15.60 11.43 13.52
N ASP A 190 -16.10 12.21 14.48
CA ASP A 190 -17.52 12.33 14.79
C ASP A 190 -18.33 12.84 13.60
N ALA A 191 -17.87 13.94 12.99
CA ALA A 191 -18.52 14.52 11.84
C ALA A 191 -18.52 13.57 10.62
N ARG A 192 -17.48 12.79 10.44
CA ARG A 192 -17.39 11.77 9.39
C ARG A 192 -18.33 10.61 9.65
N LEU A 193 -18.32 10.06 10.87
CA LEU A 193 -19.18 8.93 11.24
C LEU A 193 -20.66 9.31 11.09
N MET A 194 -21.07 10.48 11.54
CA MET A 194 -22.43 10.97 11.37
C MET A 194 -22.84 11.09 9.91
N ARG A 195 -21.96 11.62 9.03
CA ARG A 195 -22.23 11.67 7.59
C ARG A 195 -22.37 10.29 6.96
N LEU A 196 -21.54 9.33 7.37
CA LEU A 196 -21.61 7.93 6.89
C LEU A 196 -22.90 7.26 7.32
N LEU A 197 -23.32 7.44 8.57
CA LEU A 197 -24.59 6.92 9.07
C LEU A 197 -25.77 7.49 8.28
N GLN A 198 -25.83 8.81 8.09
CA GLN A 198 -26.88 9.45 7.31
C GLN A 198 -26.91 8.97 5.84
N TYR A 199 -25.75 8.86 5.21
CA TYR A 199 -25.63 8.36 3.85
C TYR A 199 -26.11 6.92 3.71
N ASN A 200 -25.68 6.03 4.61
CA ASN A 200 -26.05 4.63 4.60
C ASN A 200 -27.54 4.43 4.93
N LEU A 201 -28.11 5.27 5.81
CA LEU A 201 -29.55 5.24 6.12
C LEU A 201 -30.39 5.60 4.89
N LYS A 202 -30.04 6.65 4.16
CA LYS A 202 -30.71 7.04 2.91
C LYS A 202 -30.65 5.95 1.83
N ARG A 203 -29.62 5.14 1.81
CA ARG A 203 -29.48 4.01 0.88
C ARG A 203 -30.32 2.80 1.26
N ARG A 204 -30.61 2.60 2.55
CA ARG A 204 -31.50 1.51 3.02
C ARG A 204 -32.98 1.80 2.77
N GLY A 205 -33.38 3.06 2.68
CA GLY A 205 -34.76 3.46 2.42
C GLY A 205 -35.13 3.55 0.93
N LYS A 206 -34.22 3.18 0.05
CA LYS A 206 -34.43 3.02 -1.39
C LYS A 206 -34.44 1.55 -1.77
#